data_79964455f096d7bdfa0e4f3c72cb496c
#
_entry.id   79964455f096d7bdfa0e4f3c72cb496c
#
_cell.length_a   1.000
_cell.length_b   1.000
_cell.length_c   1.000
_cell.angle_alpha   90.00
_cell.angle_beta   90.00
_cell.angle_gamma   90.00
#
_symmetry.space_group_name_H-M   'P 1'
#
loop_
_entity.id
_entity.type
_entity.pdbx_description
1 polymer ?
#
loop_
_entity_poly.entity_id
_entity_poly.type
_entity_poly.pdbx_seq_one_letter_code
_entity_poly.pdbx_strand_id
1 'polypeptide(L)'
;VLLTKADALTKQLNQASSQLSAQRLSLDSQIGSGINDINALASKIADLNAQIKLTEVSGQQANDLRDQRGRFLNELSGLVDISSIEDGSGQVTVFVGIGQVLVTDHTAFKLTGVPDATNNGLLDVRYDGGTGPNTDITSSINGGRLKGLIDARDTTAAGLQTSSSEERRVGK
;
A
#
# COMPACT_ATOMS: atom_id res chain seq x y z
N VAL A 1 -39.71 27.19 12.39
CA VAL A 1 -39.78 25.79 11.89
C VAL A 1 -38.79 25.56 10.69
N LEU A 2 -38.72 26.46 9.72
CA LEU A 2 -37.80 26.30 8.55
C LEU A 2 -36.34 26.47 8.96
N LEU A 3 -36.01 27.51 9.70
CA LEU A 3 -34.68 27.79 10.23
C LEU A 3 -34.12 26.65 11.11
N THR A 4 -34.98 26.11 11.99
CA THR A 4 -34.55 25.00 12.87
C THR A 4 -34.29 23.70 12.11
N LYS A 5 -35.02 23.47 11.02
CA LYS A 5 -34.70 22.32 10.11
C LYS A 5 -33.41 22.55 9.31
N ALA A 6 -33.17 23.78 8.85
CA ALA A 6 -31.91 24.13 8.16
C ALA A 6 -30.68 23.99 9.07
N ASP A 7 -30.81 24.45 10.33
CA ASP A 7 -29.73 24.27 11.33
C ASP A 7 -29.45 22.79 11.65
N ALA A 8 -30.51 21.99 11.78
CA ALA A 8 -30.39 20.56 12.03
C ALA A 8 -29.67 19.86 10.85
N LEU A 9 -30.05 20.18 9.60
CA LEU A 9 -29.41 19.65 8.40
C LEU A 9 -27.92 20.05 8.33
N THR A 10 -27.62 21.32 8.59
CA THR A 10 -26.23 21.82 8.61
C THR A 10 -25.37 21.07 9.65
N LYS A 11 -25.91 20.81 10.83
CA LYS A 11 -25.22 20.04 11.87
C LYS A 11 -24.98 18.59 11.44
N GLN A 12 -25.98 17.94 10.83
CA GLN A 12 -25.84 16.58 10.32
C GLN A 12 -24.78 16.50 9.20
N LEU A 13 -24.77 17.44 8.25
CA LEU A 13 -23.76 17.51 7.19
C LEU A 13 -22.35 17.74 7.75
N ASN A 14 -22.21 18.59 8.77
CA ASN A 14 -20.93 18.82 9.45
C ASN A 14 -20.43 17.56 10.17
N GLN A 15 -21.32 16.85 10.85
CA GLN A 15 -20.99 15.57 11.51
C GLN A 15 -20.57 14.52 10.48
N ALA A 16 -21.32 14.34 9.39
CA ALA A 16 -21.00 13.40 8.33
C ALA A 16 -19.62 13.72 7.70
N SER A 17 -19.36 15.00 7.40
CA SER A 17 -18.06 15.44 6.88
C SER A 17 -16.91 15.15 7.85
N SER A 18 -17.11 15.38 9.15
CA SER A 18 -16.11 15.09 10.17
C SER A 18 -15.84 13.59 10.31
N GLN A 19 -16.89 12.77 10.24
CA GLN A 19 -16.76 11.31 10.27
C GLN A 19 -16.02 10.78 9.04
N LEU A 20 -16.32 11.29 7.84
CA LEU A 20 -15.62 10.92 6.61
C LEU A 20 -14.14 11.32 6.67
N SER A 21 -13.82 12.49 7.19
CA SER A 21 -12.44 12.93 7.40
C SER A 21 -11.69 12.00 8.36
N ALA A 22 -12.32 11.64 9.47
CA ALA A 22 -11.73 10.70 10.44
C ALA A 22 -11.52 9.31 9.82
N GLN A 23 -12.47 8.84 9.00
CA GLN A 23 -12.34 7.57 8.29
C GLN A 23 -11.19 7.60 7.28
N ARG A 24 -11.03 8.69 6.51
CA ARG A 24 -9.87 8.85 5.59
C ARG A 24 -8.54 8.79 6.32
N LEU A 25 -8.40 9.45 7.47
CA LEU A 25 -7.19 9.39 8.29
C LEU A 25 -6.95 7.97 8.84
N SER A 26 -8.00 7.25 9.22
CA SER A 26 -7.87 5.86 9.65
C SER A 26 -7.40 4.94 8.52
N LEU A 27 -7.93 5.11 7.31
CA LEU A 27 -7.49 4.35 6.13
C LEU A 27 -6.04 4.69 5.78
N ASP A 28 -5.66 5.95 5.88
CA ASP A 28 -4.29 6.41 5.65
C ASP A 28 -3.29 5.78 6.62
N SER A 29 -3.63 5.72 7.90
CA SER A 29 -2.84 5.00 8.91
C SER A 29 -2.70 3.51 8.59
N GLN A 30 -3.75 2.87 8.06
CA GLN A 30 -3.71 1.46 7.63
C GLN A 30 -2.84 1.27 6.37
N ILE A 31 -2.80 2.26 5.46
CA ILE A 31 -1.87 2.28 4.32
C ILE A 31 -0.43 2.30 4.83
N GLY A 32 -0.11 3.18 5.77
CA GLY A 32 1.22 3.24 6.39
C GLY A 32 1.62 1.92 7.05
N SER A 33 0.71 1.28 7.78
CA SER A 33 0.95 -0.05 8.36
C SER A 33 1.17 -1.12 7.29
N GLY A 34 0.34 -1.12 6.23
CA GLY A 34 0.48 -2.04 5.11
C GLY A 34 1.82 -1.91 4.38
N ILE A 35 2.33 -0.69 4.22
CA ILE A 35 3.67 -0.44 3.68
C ILE A 35 4.76 -1.09 4.55
N ASN A 36 4.64 -0.97 5.88
CA ASN A 36 5.60 -1.59 6.80
C ASN A 36 5.55 -3.12 6.73
N ASP A 37 4.35 -3.71 6.63
CA ASP A 37 4.18 -5.16 6.48
C ASP A 37 4.80 -5.67 5.17
N ILE A 38 4.59 -4.95 4.06
CA ILE A 38 5.19 -5.23 2.75
C ILE A 38 6.72 -5.22 2.86
N ASN A 39 7.30 -4.18 3.44
CA ASN A 39 8.75 -4.06 3.62
C ASN A 39 9.33 -5.18 4.48
N ALA A 40 8.63 -5.57 5.55
CA ALA A 40 9.05 -6.67 6.41
C ALA A 40 9.04 -8.02 5.67
N LEU A 41 8.02 -8.29 4.84
CA LEU A 41 7.95 -9.49 4.02
C LEU A 41 9.02 -9.49 2.92
N ALA A 42 9.24 -8.36 2.27
CA ALA A 42 10.31 -8.22 1.27
C ALA A 42 11.69 -8.53 1.85
N SER A 43 11.99 -8.04 3.06
CA SER A 43 13.24 -8.35 3.76
C SER A 43 13.36 -9.85 4.08
N LYS A 44 12.30 -10.48 4.59
CA LYS A 44 12.30 -11.93 4.86
C LYS A 44 12.53 -12.77 3.60
N ILE A 45 11.95 -12.36 2.47
CA ILE A 45 12.14 -13.04 1.18
C ILE A 45 13.60 -12.90 0.71
N ALA A 46 14.20 -11.73 0.85
CA ALA A 46 15.60 -11.48 0.54
C ALA A 46 16.55 -12.33 1.40
N ASP A 47 16.28 -12.43 2.71
CA ASP A 47 17.05 -13.25 3.64
C ASP A 47 16.95 -14.74 3.27
N LEU A 48 15.76 -15.23 2.90
CA LEU A 48 15.58 -16.61 2.44
C LEU A 48 16.26 -16.88 1.11
N ASN A 49 16.26 -15.94 0.18
CA ASN A 49 17.05 -16.05 -1.06
C ASN A 49 18.54 -16.29 -0.75
N ALA A 50 19.12 -15.52 0.19
CA ALA A 50 20.51 -15.71 0.60
C ALA A 50 20.76 -17.10 1.21
N GLN A 51 19.86 -17.55 2.10
CA GLN A 51 19.98 -18.86 2.76
C GLN A 51 19.82 -20.02 1.78
N ILE A 52 18.86 -19.95 0.85
CA ILE A 52 18.66 -20.95 -0.21
C ILE A 52 19.93 -21.07 -1.04
N LYS A 53 20.46 -19.93 -1.53
CA LYS A 53 21.70 -19.91 -2.33
C LYS A 53 22.86 -20.56 -1.60
N LEU A 54 23.09 -20.22 -0.33
CA LEU A 54 24.18 -20.80 0.47
C LEU A 54 24.01 -22.31 0.67
N THR A 55 22.79 -22.78 0.92
CA THR A 55 22.47 -24.20 1.10
C THR A 55 22.71 -24.97 -0.19
N GLU A 56 22.24 -24.46 -1.33
CA GLU A 56 22.32 -25.16 -2.61
C GLU A 56 23.74 -25.15 -3.21
N VAL A 57 24.53 -24.10 -2.99
CA VAL A 57 25.96 -24.09 -3.33
C VAL A 57 26.72 -25.19 -2.58
N SER A 58 26.30 -25.57 -1.38
CA SER A 58 26.87 -26.69 -0.62
C SER A 58 26.41 -28.07 -1.11
N GLY A 59 25.57 -28.15 -2.15
CA GLY A 59 25.02 -29.40 -2.71
C GLY A 59 23.83 -29.96 -1.97
N GLN A 60 23.25 -29.23 -1.02
CA GLN A 60 22.04 -29.61 -0.29
C GLN A 60 20.79 -28.96 -0.92
N GLN A 61 19.66 -29.66 -0.86
CA GLN A 61 18.38 -29.09 -1.31
C GLN A 61 17.75 -28.25 -0.19
N ALA A 62 17.36 -27.00 -0.51
CA ALA A 62 16.78 -26.04 0.43
C ALA A 62 15.24 -26.05 0.41
N ASN A 63 14.59 -27.23 0.34
CA ASN A 63 13.13 -27.33 0.14
C ASN A 63 12.33 -26.60 1.23
N ASP A 64 12.68 -26.78 2.51
CA ASP A 64 11.98 -26.14 3.62
C ASP A 64 12.06 -24.60 3.56
N LEU A 65 13.22 -24.06 3.14
CA LEU A 65 13.42 -22.62 2.96
C LEU A 65 12.63 -22.10 1.76
N ARG A 66 12.55 -22.88 0.67
CA ARG A 66 11.73 -22.55 -0.50
C ARG A 66 10.24 -22.53 -0.15
N ASP A 67 9.77 -23.50 0.64
CA ASP A 67 8.38 -23.54 1.12
C ASP A 67 8.07 -22.36 2.04
N GLN A 68 9.02 -21.98 2.90
CA GLN A 68 8.88 -20.80 3.74
C GLN A 68 8.82 -19.51 2.91
N ARG A 69 9.69 -19.38 1.91
CA ARG A 69 9.66 -18.26 0.98
C ARG A 69 8.34 -18.20 0.20
N GLY A 70 7.82 -19.34 -0.23
CA GLY A 70 6.52 -19.45 -0.91
C GLY A 70 5.37 -18.92 -0.05
N ARG A 71 5.38 -19.21 1.26
CA ARG A 71 4.39 -18.63 2.19
C ARG A 71 4.48 -17.11 2.26
N PHE A 72 5.69 -16.54 2.37
CA PHE A 72 5.85 -15.07 2.41
C PHE A 72 5.51 -14.39 1.08
N LEU A 73 5.76 -15.04 -0.05
CA LEU A 73 5.30 -14.56 -1.36
C LEU A 73 3.77 -14.51 -1.44
N ASN A 74 3.09 -15.54 -0.93
CA ASN A 74 1.62 -15.56 -0.86
C ASN A 74 1.07 -14.47 0.08
N GLU A 75 1.68 -14.27 1.25
CA GLU A 75 1.29 -13.19 2.15
C GLU A 75 1.49 -11.82 1.49
N LEU A 76 2.62 -11.61 0.84
CA LEU A 76 2.96 -10.37 0.13
C LEU A 76 1.97 -10.08 -1.01
N SER A 77 1.59 -11.10 -1.78
CA SER A 77 0.60 -10.98 -2.87
C SER A 77 -0.79 -10.61 -2.38
N GLY A 78 -1.13 -10.96 -1.14
CA GLY A 78 -2.36 -10.51 -0.49
C GLY A 78 -2.34 -9.05 -0.08
N LEU A 79 -1.15 -8.48 0.16
CA LEU A 79 -0.98 -7.08 0.55
C LEU A 79 -0.89 -6.13 -0.65
N VAL A 80 -0.18 -6.53 -1.69
CA VAL A 80 0.06 -5.71 -2.90
C VAL A 80 0.21 -6.61 -4.12
N ASP A 81 -0.13 -6.11 -5.30
CA ASP A 81 0.09 -6.82 -6.54
C ASP A 81 1.59 -6.98 -6.83
N ILE A 82 2.02 -8.22 -6.92
CA ILE A 82 3.40 -8.58 -7.23
C ILE A 82 3.47 -9.52 -8.43
N SER A 83 4.61 -9.49 -9.10
CA SER A 83 5.06 -10.57 -9.97
C SER A 83 6.41 -11.07 -9.50
N SER A 84 6.72 -12.34 -9.71
CA SER A 84 7.99 -12.92 -9.28
C SER A 84 8.56 -13.86 -10.34
N ILE A 85 9.88 -13.87 -10.44
CA ILE A 85 10.64 -14.73 -11.35
C ILE A 85 11.72 -15.42 -10.53
N GLU A 86 11.80 -16.74 -10.62
CA GLU A 86 12.89 -17.53 -10.04
C GLU A 86 13.96 -17.77 -11.10
N ASP A 87 15.23 -17.54 -10.74
CA ASP A 87 16.36 -17.76 -11.61
C ASP A 87 16.93 -19.18 -11.49
N GLY A 88 17.93 -19.53 -12.32
CA GLY A 88 18.58 -20.82 -12.30
C GLY A 88 19.41 -21.14 -11.04
N SER A 89 19.63 -20.15 -10.17
CA SER A 89 20.29 -20.30 -8.87
C SER A 89 19.29 -20.45 -7.70
N GLY A 90 18.00 -20.54 -8.01
CA GLY A 90 16.93 -20.69 -7.01
C GLY A 90 16.58 -19.40 -6.27
N GLN A 91 17.10 -18.25 -6.71
CA GLN A 91 16.76 -16.95 -6.14
C GLN A 91 15.50 -16.37 -6.81
N VAL A 92 14.65 -15.71 -6.05
CA VAL A 92 13.44 -15.07 -6.57
C VAL A 92 13.64 -13.57 -6.61
N THR A 93 13.38 -12.98 -7.78
CA THR A 93 13.20 -11.54 -7.94
C THR A 93 11.72 -11.21 -7.86
N VAL A 94 11.35 -10.25 -7.03
CA VAL A 94 9.97 -9.80 -6.85
C VAL A 94 9.82 -8.38 -7.38
N PHE A 95 8.78 -8.16 -8.17
CA PHE A 95 8.42 -6.85 -8.72
C PHE A 95 7.09 -6.39 -8.15
N VAL A 96 6.90 -5.08 -8.00
CA VAL A 96 5.68 -4.43 -7.54
C VAL A 96 5.24 -3.35 -8.53
N GLY A 97 3.93 -3.13 -8.64
CA GLY A 97 3.34 -2.12 -9.52
C GLY A 97 3.71 -2.35 -10.99
N ILE A 98 4.22 -1.32 -11.67
CA ILE A 98 4.59 -1.37 -13.09
C ILE A 98 6.00 -1.94 -13.35
N GLY A 99 6.52 -2.77 -12.44
CA GLY A 99 7.79 -3.47 -12.63
C GLY A 99 8.96 -2.94 -11.80
N GLN A 100 8.70 -2.20 -10.71
CA GLN A 100 9.74 -1.85 -9.75
C GLN A 100 10.21 -3.09 -9.01
N VAL A 101 11.52 -3.27 -8.92
CA VAL A 101 12.12 -4.40 -8.21
C VAL A 101 11.99 -4.19 -6.70
N LEU A 102 11.20 -5.03 -6.03
CA LEU A 102 11.05 -4.99 -4.57
C LEU A 102 12.07 -5.88 -3.87
N VAL A 103 12.37 -7.04 -4.47
CA VAL A 103 13.42 -7.95 -3.98
C VAL A 103 14.24 -8.45 -5.16
N THR A 104 15.56 -8.45 -5.02
CA THR A 104 16.47 -9.12 -5.96
C THR A 104 17.66 -9.67 -5.19
N ASP A 105 18.09 -10.88 -5.53
CA ASP A 105 19.14 -11.59 -4.78
C ASP A 105 18.84 -11.60 -3.26
N HIS A 106 19.74 -11.02 -2.48
CA HIS A 106 19.64 -10.84 -1.02
C HIS A 106 19.25 -9.40 -0.62
N THR A 107 18.81 -8.58 -1.57
CA THR A 107 18.52 -7.16 -1.36
C THR A 107 17.02 -6.93 -1.45
N ALA A 108 16.46 -6.29 -0.43
CA ALA A 108 15.09 -5.76 -0.44
C ALA A 108 15.13 -4.23 -0.57
N PHE A 109 14.37 -3.72 -1.54
CA PHE A 109 14.06 -2.31 -1.68
C PHE A 109 12.83 -1.96 -0.85
N LYS A 110 12.56 -0.66 -0.68
CA LYS A 110 11.52 -0.22 0.25
C LYS A 110 10.41 0.56 -0.45
N LEU A 111 9.21 0.37 0.07
CA LEU A 111 8.12 1.31 -0.12
C LEU A 111 8.09 2.29 1.05
N THR A 112 7.77 3.55 0.78
CA THR A 112 7.65 4.60 1.78
C THR A 112 6.33 5.34 1.61
N GLY A 113 5.67 5.68 2.72
CA GLY A 113 4.51 6.59 2.70
C GLY A 113 5.00 8.03 2.85
N VAL A 114 4.69 8.87 1.88
CA VAL A 114 5.09 10.29 1.89
C VAL A 114 3.84 11.16 1.83
N PRO A 115 3.64 12.12 2.77
CA PRO A 115 2.50 13.02 2.74
C PRO A 115 2.45 13.84 1.45
N ASP A 116 1.31 13.82 0.76
CA ASP A 116 1.07 14.62 -0.44
C ASP A 116 0.22 15.85 -0.12
N ALA A 117 0.76 17.03 -0.38
CA ALA A 117 0.06 18.31 -0.15
C ALA A 117 -1.19 18.46 -1.03
N THR A 118 -1.22 17.83 -2.19
CA THR A 118 -2.38 17.89 -3.11
C THR A 118 -3.51 16.97 -2.68
N ASN A 119 -3.23 15.97 -1.83
CA ASN A 119 -4.22 15.06 -1.23
C ASN A 119 -4.39 15.30 0.28
N ASN A 120 -4.44 16.58 0.70
CA ASN A 120 -4.65 16.98 2.10
C ASN A 120 -3.62 16.40 3.09
N GLY A 121 -2.42 16.12 2.64
CA GLY A 121 -1.34 15.55 3.46
C GLY A 121 -1.47 14.05 3.72
N LEU A 122 -2.37 13.35 3.02
CA LEU A 122 -2.47 11.89 3.06
C LEU A 122 -1.30 11.25 2.32
N LEU A 123 -0.98 10.00 2.65
CA LEU A 123 0.21 9.33 2.16
C LEU A 123 0.08 8.90 0.69
N ASP A 124 1.07 9.26 -0.11
CA ASP A 124 1.40 8.59 -1.35
C ASP A 124 2.36 7.44 -1.09
N VAL A 125 2.24 6.38 -1.87
CA VAL A 125 3.16 5.24 -1.84
C VAL A 125 4.29 5.50 -2.80
N ARG A 126 5.51 5.60 -2.27
CA ARG A 126 6.71 5.82 -3.07
C ARG A 126 7.66 4.64 -2.99
N TYR A 127 8.25 4.31 -4.11
CA TYR A 127 9.30 3.30 -4.23
C TYR A 127 10.66 3.94 -4.01
N ASP A 128 11.45 3.38 -3.09
CA ASP A 128 12.84 3.73 -2.82
C ASP A 128 13.75 2.63 -3.39
N GLY A 129 14.34 2.91 -4.54
CA GLY A 129 15.30 2.04 -5.23
C GLY A 129 16.74 2.20 -4.73
N GLY A 130 16.97 2.93 -3.64
CA GLY A 130 18.30 3.13 -3.03
C GLY A 130 19.21 4.11 -3.78
N THR A 131 18.90 4.49 -5.01
CA THR A 131 19.66 5.45 -5.81
C THR A 131 18.69 6.39 -6.54
N GLY A 132 18.80 7.69 -6.30
CA GLY A 132 17.95 8.70 -6.93
C GLY A 132 16.71 9.06 -6.11
N PRO A 133 15.82 9.92 -6.65
CA PRO A 133 14.60 10.34 -5.97
C PRO A 133 13.59 9.18 -5.93
N ASN A 134 12.84 9.09 -4.82
CA ASN A 134 11.77 8.11 -4.67
C ASN A 134 10.68 8.31 -5.73
N THR A 135 10.30 7.24 -6.40
CA THR A 135 9.29 7.25 -7.46
C THR A 135 7.90 7.04 -6.85
N ASP A 136 6.95 7.91 -7.19
CA ASP A 136 5.55 7.69 -6.84
C ASP A 136 4.98 6.53 -7.64
N ILE A 137 4.45 5.54 -6.93
CA ILE A 137 3.82 4.33 -7.49
C ILE A 137 2.38 4.15 -7.03
N THR A 138 1.79 5.14 -6.36
CA THR A 138 0.42 5.06 -5.81
C THR A 138 -0.59 4.61 -6.86
N SER A 139 -0.54 5.23 -8.03
CA SER A 139 -1.43 4.89 -9.17
C SER A 139 -1.06 3.59 -9.89
N SER A 140 0.12 3.05 -9.63
CA SER A 140 0.64 1.83 -10.27
C SER A 140 0.31 0.57 -9.47
N ILE A 141 -0.22 0.72 -8.24
CA ILE A 141 -0.69 -0.38 -7.42
C ILE A 141 -2.09 -0.76 -7.89
N ASN A 142 -2.24 -1.96 -8.45
CA ASN A 142 -3.46 -2.42 -9.09
C ASN A 142 -4.17 -3.56 -8.36
N GLY A 143 -3.60 -4.05 -7.23
CA GLY A 143 -4.17 -5.18 -6.50
C GLY A 143 -3.71 -5.27 -5.06
N GLY A 144 -4.26 -6.26 -4.36
CA GLY A 144 -4.00 -6.50 -2.95
C GLY A 144 -4.76 -5.56 -2.00
N ARG A 145 -4.56 -5.78 -0.70
CA ARG A 145 -5.20 -4.99 0.35
C ARG A 145 -4.85 -3.50 0.25
N LEU A 146 -3.60 -3.19 -0.14
CA LEU A 146 -3.11 -1.81 -0.24
C LEU A 146 -3.93 -1.01 -1.26
N LYS A 147 -4.20 -1.59 -2.44
CA LYS A 147 -5.07 -0.98 -3.46
C LYS A 147 -6.47 -0.70 -2.91
N GLY A 148 -7.07 -1.68 -2.24
CA GLY A 148 -8.39 -1.51 -1.63
C GLY A 148 -8.46 -0.38 -0.61
N LEU A 149 -7.40 -0.20 0.20
CA LEU A 149 -7.30 0.91 1.16
C LEU A 149 -7.16 2.26 0.47
N ILE A 150 -6.33 2.36 -0.57
CA ILE A 150 -6.13 3.58 -1.37
C ILE A 150 -7.47 3.98 -2.04
N ASP A 151 -8.16 3.04 -2.68
CA ASP A 151 -9.44 3.31 -3.34
C ASP A 151 -10.53 3.73 -2.36
N ALA A 152 -10.63 3.06 -1.21
CA ALA A 152 -11.58 3.42 -0.16
C ALA A 152 -11.30 4.83 0.37
N ARG A 153 -10.03 5.20 0.56
CA ARG A 153 -9.62 6.52 1.05
C ARG A 153 -9.87 7.62 0.01
N ASP A 154 -9.47 7.41 -1.25
CA ASP A 154 -9.37 8.48 -2.25
C ASP A 154 -10.59 8.56 -3.16
N THR A 155 -11.29 7.46 -3.40
CA THR A 155 -12.47 7.44 -4.26
C THR A 155 -13.77 7.49 -3.48
N THR A 156 -13.96 6.57 -2.54
CA THR A 156 -15.24 6.43 -1.84
C THR A 156 -15.44 7.53 -0.81
N ALA A 157 -14.48 7.70 0.10
CA ALA A 157 -14.60 8.69 1.17
C ALA A 157 -14.46 10.14 0.67
N ALA A 158 -13.59 10.40 -0.31
CA ALA A 158 -13.44 11.72 -0.90
C ALA A 158 -14.67 12.11 -1.76
N GLY A 159 -15.22 11.19 -2.54
CA GLY A 159 -16.42 11.44 -3.35
C GLY A 159 -17.63 11.83 -2.50
N LEU A 160 -17.86 11.13 -1.40
CA LEU A 160 -18.93 11.47 -0.45
C LEU A 160 -18.71 12.83 0.23
N GLN A 161 -17.46 13.18 0.53
CA GLN A 161 -17.11 14.48 1.11
C GLN A 161 -17.36 15.64 0.15
N THR A 162 -17.04 15.46 -1.14
CA THR A 162 -17.28 16.45 -2.20
C THR A 162 -18.76 16.67 -2.41
N SER A 163 -19.58 15.61 -2.54
CA SER A 163 -21.04 15.70 -2.69
C SER A 163 -21.68 16.46 -1.53
N SER A 164 -21.29 16.17 -0.29
CA SER A 164 -21.75 16.89 0.90
C SER A 164 -21.36 18.37 0.92
N SER A 165 -20.26 18.74 0.28
CA SER A 165 -19.80 20.14 0.18
C SER A 165 -20.53 20.91 -0.91
N GLU A 166 -20.89 20.28 -2.02
CA GLU A 166 -21.65 20.89 -3.11
C GLU A 166 -23.10 21.17 -2.69
N GLU A 167 -23.76 20.26 -1.96
CA GLU A 167 -25.10 20.49 -1.41
C GLU A 167 -25.15 21.72 -0.49
N ARG A 168 -24.06 22.02 0.24
CA ARG A 168 -23.94 23.27 1.04
C ARG A 168 -23.88 24.54 0.21
N ARG A 169 -23.32 24.47 -1.03
CA ARG A 169 -23.19 25.67 -1.92
C ARG A 169 -24.50 25.97 -2.61
N VAL A 170 -25.30 24.95 -2.94
CA VAL A 170 -26.60 25.12 -3.62
C VAL A 170 -27.69 25.54 -2.66
N GLY A 171 -27.58 25.26 -1.36
CA GLY A 171 -28.56 25.62 -0.33
C GLY A 171 -28.41 27.03 0.24
N LYS A 172 -27.54 27.89 -0.30
CA LYS A 172 -27.41 29.33 -0.01
C LYS A 172 -28.02 30.15 -1.15
#